data_fc3f9accd2446c14f6b653c979456f8e
#
_entry.id   fc3f9accd2446c14f6b653c979456f8e
#
_cell.length_a   1.000
_cell.length_b   1.000
_cell.length_c   1.000
_cell.angle_alpha   90.00
_cell.angle_beta   90.00
_cell.angle_gamma   90.00
#
_symmetry.space_group_name_H-M   'P 1'
#
loop_
_entity.id
_entity.type
_entity.pdbx_description
1 polymer ?
#
loop_
_entity_poly.entity_id
_entity_poly.type
_entity_poly.pdbx_seq_one_letter_code
_entity_poly.pdbx_strand_id
1 'polypeptide(L)'
;GIVPNNVYNRYNFSIRNTTMLIKDRLTLDVGATYMKQYTRNQTIQGQYRNPLVGIYLFPRGNDIRKYEIYERPGSDSRYMEQFWDLEFLKGVENPWWITNRELNENRQHRYSFNATMKLDITDWMSLTGRIRTDNATINYTRKLSASTNTLFASKYGSYLNRTMTHNNLYGDVLLSIDKSFFDNAFSLQFNLGASIMDDKNQLTGYEGYLAGIPNKFTYNNIISDNSQSFPTQENYHDQIQAVYATMQLGWRGM
;
A
#
# COMPACT_ATOMS: atom_id res chain seq x y z
N GLY A 1 18.47 9.20 -1.97
CA GLY A 1 18.64 8.08 -1.02
C GLY A 1 20.08 7.59 -1.01
N ILE A 2 20.45 6.75 -0.06
CA ILE A 2 21.80 6.16 0.05
C ILE A 2 22.06 5.17 -1.09
N VAL A 3 21.02 4.42 -1.48
CA VAL A 3 21.11 3.46 -2.58
C VAL A 3 20.71 4.16 -3.89
N PRO A 4 21.51 4.06 -4.96
CA PRO A 4 21.19 4.63 -6.26
C PRO A 4 19.83 4.16 -6.78
N ASN A 5 19.12 5.02 -7.50
CA ASN A 5 17.80 4.76 -8.09
C ASN A 5 16.67 4.42 -7.10
N ASN A 6 16.91 4.52 -5.78
CA ASN A 6 15.86 4.43 -4.78
C ASN A 6 15.13 5.78 -4.72
N VAL A 7 13.84 5.77 -5.06
CA VAL A 7 13.00 6.96 -5.09
C VAL A 7 11.78 6.76 -4.20
N TYR A 8 11.47 7.77 -3.41
CA TYR A 8 10.24 7.87 -2.64
C TYR A 8 9.67 9.28 -2.77
N ASN A 9 8.48 9.38 -3.35
CA ASN A 9 7.74 10.63 -3.45
C ASN A 9 6.34 10.43 -2.89
N ARG A 10 5.90 11.34 -2.03
CA ARG A 10 4.55 11.33 -1.48
C ARG A 10 3.97 12.73 -1.42
N TYR A 11 2.76 12.87 -1.92
CA TYR A 11 1.98 14.10 -1.89
C TYR A 11 0.67 13.83 -1.17
N ASN A 12 0.33 14.68 -0.20
CA ASN A 12 -0.92 14.61 0.53
C ASN A 12 -1.62 15.95 0.37
N PHE A 13 -2.90 15.88 0.06
CA PHE A 13 -3.79 17.03 0.06
C PHE A 13 -4.99 16.70 0.96
N SER A 14 -5.34 17.59 1.87
CA SER A 14 -6.50 17.42 2.74
C SER A 14 -7.25 18.74 2.91
N ILE A 15 -8.56 18.61 2.99
CA ILE A 15 -9.47 19.72 3.28
C ILE A 15 -10.45 19.25 4.33
N ARG A 16 -10.79 20.15 5.25
CA ARG A 16 -11.84 19.93 6.26
C ARG A 16 -12.65 21.20 6.46
N ASN A 17 -13.93 21.04 6.61
CA ASN A 17 -14.84 22.12 6.94
C ASN A 17 -15.82 21.65 8.01
N THR A 18 -16.04 22.50 9.02
CA THR A 18 -17.06 22.30 10.03
C THR A 18 -18.01 23.49 9.97
N THR A 19 -19.28 23.21 9.76
CA THR A 19 -20.33 24.24 9.57
C THR A 19 -21.51 23.93 10.47
N MET A 20 -22.01 24.95 11.11
CA MET A 20 -23.28 24.90 11.86
C MET A 20 -24.41 25.20 10.88
N LEU A 21 -25.20 24.19 10.52
CA LEU A 21 -26.32 24.30 9.59
C LEU A 21 -27.55 24.91 10.26
N ILE A 22 -27.79 24.57 11.54
CA ILE A 22 -28.81 25.15 12.38
C ILE A 22 -28.13 25.62 13.66
N LYS A 23 -28.28 26.88 13.98
CA LYS A 23 -27.63 27.50 15.14
C LYS A 23 -27.88 26.67 16.39
N ASP A 24 -26.79 26.33 17.09
CA ASP A 24 -26.74 25.60 18.36
C ASP A 24 -27.43 24.21 18.35
N ARG A 25 -27.75 23.67 17.14
CA ARG A 25 -28.45 22.39 17.02
C ARG A 25 -27.89 21.41 16.03
N LEU A 26 -27.52 21.87 14.83
CA LEU A 26 -27.07 20.94 13.77
C LEU A 26 -25.71 21.34 13.25
N THR A 27 -24.74 20.50 13.51
CA THR A 27 -23.36 20.67 13.04
C THR A 27 -23.01 19.60 11.98
N LEU A 28 -22.43 20.05 10.89
CA LEU A 28 -21.86 19.19 9.84
C LEU A 28 -20.34 19.38 9.79
N ASP A 29 -19.61 18.28 9.90
CA ASP A 29 -18.16 18.23 9.71
C ASP A 29 -17.86 17.31 8.52
N VAL A 30 -17.19 17.84 7.51
CA VAL A 30 -16.80 17.11 6.31
C VAL A 30 -15.30 17.22 6.07
N GLY A 31 -14.68 16.11 5.70
CA GLY A 31 -13.28 16.07 5.37
C GLY A 31 -13.01 15.21 4.15
N ALA A 32 -12.04 15.62 3.35
CA ALA A 32 -11.55 14.83 2.23
C ALA A 32 -10.03 14.85 2.22
N THR A 33 -9.42 13.70 1.90
CA THR A 33 -7.97 13.56 1.78
C THR A 33 -7.65 12.80 0.51
N TYR A 34 -6.67 13.29 -0.22
CA TYR A 34 -6.06 12.61 -1.36
C TYR A 34 -4.58 12.41 -1.12
N MET A 35 -4.08 11.22 -1.39
CA MET A 35 -2.67 10.86 -1.32
C MET A 35 -2.23 10.23 -2.64
N LYS A 36 -1.10 10.70 -3.16
CA LYS A 36 -0.37 10.07 -4.25
C LYS A 36 1.03 9.70 -3.77
N GLN A 37 1.40 8.44 -3.92
CA GLN A 37 2.72 7.93 -3.55
C GLN A 37 3.34 7.19 -4.72
N TYR A 38 4.63 7.41 -4.92
CA TYR A 38 5.46 6.68 -5.86
C TYR A 38 6.72 6.21 -5.16
N THR A 39 7.02 4.91 -5.27
CA THR A 39 8.28 4.34 -4.82
C THR A 39 8.92 3.55 -5.94
N ARG A 40 10.24 3.62 -6.03
CA ARG A 40 11.04 2.81 -6.95
C ARG A 40 12.24 2.26 -6.20
N ASN A 41 12.52 0.98 -6.44
CA ASN A 41 13.69 0.26 -5.96
C ASN A 41 13.89 0.36 -4.43
N GLN A 42 12.81 0.28 -3.65
CA GLN A 42 12.97 0.03 -2.22
C GLN A 42 13.81 -1.23 -2.03
N THR A 43 14.80 -1.15 -1.15
CA THR A 43 15.73 -2.25 -0.87
C THR A 43 14.95 -3.50 -0.48
N ILE A 44 15.15 -4.57 -1.25
CA ILE A 44 14.54 -5.87 -1.02
C ILE A 44 15.37 -6.59 0.06
N GLN A 45 14.69 -7.26 0.97
CA GLN A 45 15.33 -8.14 1.95
C GLN A 45 15.72 -9.46 1.28
N GLY A 46 16.73 -10.15 1.83
CA GLY A 46 17.18 -11.44 1.36
C GLY A 46 18.58 -11.41 0.77
N GLN A 47 19.05 -12.58 0.32
CA GLN A 47 20.42 -12.78 -0.09
C GLN A 47 20.71 -12.30 -1.51
N TYR A 48 19.80 -12.54 -2.46
CA TYR A 48 20.13 -12.46 -3.88
C TYR A 48 19.88 -11.10 -4.52
N ARG A 49 18.78 -10.46 -4.20
CA ARG A 49 18.33 -9.23 -4.84
C ARG A 49 18.50 -7.99 -3.96
N ASN A 50 19.31 -8.10 -2.93
CA ASN A 50 19.67 -7.00 -2.05
C ASN A 50 21.06 -6.48 -2.43
N PRO A 51 21.17 -5.24 -2.95
CA PRO A 51 22.45 -4.70 -3.40
C PRO A 51 23.48 -4.61 -2.28
N LEU A 52 23.07 -4.51 -1.02
CA LEU A 52 23.97 -4.45 0.13
C LEU A 52 24.72 -5.75 0.36
N VAL A 53 24.14 -6.90 0.02
CA VAL A 53 24.79 -8.20 0.20
C VAL A 53 26.04 -8.30 -0.68
N GLY A 54 25.94 -7.91 -1.95
CA GLY A 54 27.09 -7.88 -2.86
C GLY A 54 28.21 -6.94 -2.38
N ILE A 55 27.84 -5.83 -1.75
CA ILE A 55 28.80 -4.87 -1.18
C ILE A 55 29.51 -5.46 0.05
N TYR A 56 28.77 -6.06 0.98
CA TYR A 56 29.34 -6.64 2.21
C TYR A 56 30.20 -7.87 1.96
N LEU A 57 29.86 -8.67 0.96
CA LEU A 57 30.61 -9.87 0.58
C LEU A 57 31.79 -9.56 -0.37
N PHE A 58 31.91 -8.34 -0.85
CA PHE A 58 32.96 -7.96 -1.80
C PHE A 58 34.36 -8.09 -1.17
N PRO A 59 35.35 -8.67 -1.89
CA PRO A 59 36.70 -8.87 -1.38
C PRO A 59 37.41 -7.53 -1.07
N ARG A 60 37.96 -7.41 0.10
CA ARG A 60 38.63 -6.18 0.56
C ARG A 60 39.87 -5.80 -0.28
N GLY A 61 40.48 -6.76 -0.95
CA GLY A 61 41.67 -6.54 -1.81
C GLY A 61 41.33 -6.06 -3.24
N ASN A 62 40.06 -6.03 -3.60
CA ASN A 62 39.60 -5.63 -4.92
C ASN A 62 38.94 -4.26 -4.92
N ASP A 63 38.95 -3.58 -6.07
CA ASP A 63 38.30 -2.32 -6.26
C ASP A 63 36.89 -2.53 -6.82
N ILE A 64 35.87 -2.33 -5.98
CA ILE A 64 34.48 -2.49 -6.36
C ILE A 64 34.03 -1.51 -7.47
N ARG A 65 34.71 -0.36 -7.62
CA ARG A 65 34.40 0.63 -8.65
C ARG A 65 34.56 0.11 -10.08
N LYS A 66 35.34 -0.95 -10.29
CA LYS A 66 35.44 -1.65 -11.59
C LYS A 66 34.10 -2.17 -12.09
N TYR A 67 33.18 -2.48 -11.17
CA TYR A 67 31.87 -3.06 -11.44
C TYR A 67 30.76 -2.00 -11.50
N GLU A 68 31.11 -0.74 -11.42
CA GLU A 68 30.21 0.38 -11.70
C GLU A 68 29.77 0.36 -13.18
N ILE A 69 30.63 -0.15 -14.07
CA ILE A 69 30.26 -0.61 -15.40
C ILE A 69 29.57 -1.97 -15.23
N TYR A 70 28.31 -1.96 -14.82
CA TYR A 70 27.55 -3.15 -14.41
C TYR A 70 27.07 -4.02 -15.57
N GLU A 71 27.23 -3.57 -16.82
CA GLU A 71 26.78 -4.28 -18.01
C GLU A 71 27.77 -4.14 -19.17
N ARG A 72 27.78 -5.15 -20.04
CA ARG A 72 28.59 -5.19 -21.25
C ARG A 72 27.85 -5.90 -22.38
N PRO A 73 28.23 -5.70 -23.66
CA PRO A 73 27.70 -6.49 -24.74
C PRO A 73 27.94 -7.99 -24.45
N GLY A 74 26.90 -8.80 -24.54
CA GLY A 74 26.96 -10.23 -24.35
C GLY A 74 27.05 -10.98 -25.68
N SER A 75 26.86 -12.29 -25.59
CA SER A 75 26.81 -13.19 -26.75
C SER A 75 25.58 -12.92 -27.63
N ASP A 76 24.48 -12.43 -27.04
CA ASP A 76 23.27 -12.03 -27.74
C ASP A 76 23.24 -10.49 -27.86
N SER A 77 23.42 -9.98 -29.09
CA SER A 77 23.44 -8.53 -29.37
C SER A 77 22.14 -7.80 -29.09
N ARG A 78 21.07 -8.52 -28.77
CA ARG A 78 19.74 -7.93 -28.48
C ARG A 78 19.62 -7.30 -27.09
N TYR A 79 20.57 -7.61 -26.18
CA TYR A 79 20.58 -7.04 -24.83
C TYR A 79 21.98 -6.98 -24.22
N MET A 80 22.16 -6.15 -23.21
CA MET A 80 23.38 -6.08 -22.41
C MET A 80 23.36 -7.15 -21.34
N GLU A 81 24.49 -7.82 -21.13
CA GLU A 81 24.66 -8.81 -20.06
C GLU A 81 25.27 -8.18 -18.82
N GLN A 82 24.91 -8.73 -17.66
CA GLN A 82 25.48 -8.30 -16.40
C GLN A 82 27.00 -8.54 -16.38
N PHE A 83 27.76 -7.53 -15.98
CA PHE A 83 29.17 -7.66 -15.73
C PHE A 83 29.45 -7.87 -14.24
N TRP A 84 29.75 -9.12 -13.88
CA TRP A 84 30.09 -9.52 -12.51
C TRP A 84 30.90 -10.82 -12.57
N ASP A 85 32.22 -10.72 -12.56
CA ASP A 85 33.14 -11.84 -12.73
C ASP A 85 33.60 -12.47 -11.40
N LEU A 86 32.86 -12.28 -10.33
CA LEU A 86 33.16 -12.82 -9.01
C LEU A 86 32.53 -14.22 -8.83
N GLU A 87 33.11 -15.23 -9.43
CA GLU A 87 32.55 -16.60 -9.45
C GLU A 87 32.28 -17.22 -8.08
N PHE A 88 33.04 -16.80 -7.05
CA PHE A 88 32.84 -17.28 -5.68
C PHE A 88 31.58 -16.70 -5.01
N LEU A 89 31.03 -15.61 -5.53
CA LEU A 89 29.76 -15.03 -5.08
C LEU A 89 28.56 -15.58 -5.87
N LYS A 90 28.50 -16.91 -6.05
CA LYS A 90 27.45 -17.57 -6.83
C LYS A 90 26.06 -17.11 -6.40
N GLY A 91 25.29 -16.61 -7.38
CA GLY A 91 23.93 -16.14 -7.18
C GLY A 91 23.80 -14.72 -6.60
N VAL A 92 24.88 -14.11 -6.12
CA VAL A 92 24.89 -12.71 -5.73
C VAL A 92 25.18 -11.87 -6.97
N GLU A 93 24.35 -10.88 -7.22
CA GLU A 93 24.43 -10.04 -8.42
C GLU A 93 25.21 -8.75 -8.15
N ASN A 94 25.66 -8.11 -9.23
CA ASN A 94 26.29 -6.81 -9.16
C ASN A 94 25.33 -5.78 -8.51
N PRO A 95 25.71 -5.07 -7.45
CA PRO A 95 24.86 -4.08 -6.79
C PRO A 95 24.30 -3.00 -7.74
N TRP A 96 25.08 -2.55 -8.72
CA TRP A 96 24.62 -1.58 -9.71
C TRP A 96 23.66 -2.20 -10.74
N TRP A 97 23.83 -3.49 -11.08
CA TRP A 97 22.85 -4.22 -11.89
C TRP A 97 21.50 -4.24 -11.19
N ILE A 98 21.45 -4.66 -9.93
CA ILE A 98 20.23 -4.70 -9.13
C ILE A 98 19.53 -3.34 -9.13
N THR A 99 20.27 -2.26 -8.89
CA THR A 99 19.67 -0.92 -8.79
C THR A 99 19.26 -0.31 -10.12
N ASN A 100 19.81 -0.77 -11.25
CA ASN A 100 19.54 -0.20 -12.58
C ASN A 100 18.71 -1.11 -13.49
N ARG A 101 18.77 -2.44 -13.29
CA ARG A 101 18.15 -3.42 -14.19
C ARG A 101 17.09 -4.30 -13.55
N GLU A 102 16.98 -4.25 -12.22
CA GLU A 102 15.90 -4.87 -11.47
C GLU A 102 14.97 -3.80 -10.90
N LEU A 103 14.01 -3.38 -11.70
CA LEU A 103 13.14 -2.27 -11.34
C LEU A 103 11.88 -2.74 -10.61
N ASN A 104 11.68 -2.25 -9.40
CA ASN A 104 10.46 -2.46 -8.62
C ASN A 104 9.80 -1.09 -8.42
N GLU A 105 8.62 -0.92 -8.98
CA GLU A 105 7.88 0.33 -8.91
C GLU A 105 6.53 0.10 -8.22
N ASN A 106 6.19 0.99 -7.30
CA ASN A 106 4.89 1.00 -6.65
C ASN A 106 4.27 2.39 -6.77
N ARG A 107 3.07 2.46 -7.34
CA ARG A 107 2.28 3.68 -7.51
C ARG A 107 0.98 3.52 -6.76
N GLN A 108 0.78 4.35 -5.76
CA GLN A 108 -0.42 4.33 -4.93
C GLN A 108 -1.19 5.64 -5.05
N HIS A 109 -2.49 5.53 -5.23
CA HIS A 109 -3.46 6.59 -5.09
C HIS A 109 -4.43 6.18 -3.99
N ARG A 110 -4.67 7.09 -3.03
CA ARG A 110 -5.63 6.88 -1.96
C ARG A 110 -6.44 8.14 -1.78
N TYR A 111 -7.72 7.99 -1.67
CA TYR A 111 -8.63 9.07 -1.31
C TYR A 111 -9.58 8.59 -0.22
N SER A 112 -9.80 9.45 0.74
CA SER A 112 -10.74 9.22 1.80
C SER A 112 -11.66 10.42 1.93
N PHE A 113 -12.90 10.12 2.27
CA PHE A 113 -13.91 11.11 2.59
C PHE A 113 -14.56 10.74 3.91
N ASN A 114 -14.84 11.73 4.74
CA ASN A 114 -15.60 11.56 5.97
C ASN A 114 -16.61 12.67 6.11
N ALA A 115 -17.78 12.33 6.62
CA ALA A 115 -18.80 13.28 7.04
C ALA A 115 -19.36 12.86 8.40
N THR A 116 -19.51 13.81 9.29
CA THR A 116 -20.15 13.66 10.59
C THR A 116 -21.23 14.72 10.72
N MET A 117 -22.43 14.29 11.01
CA MET A 117 -23.55 15.17 11.28
C MET A 117 -24.01 14.93 12.72
N LYS A 118 -24.00 15.98 13.55
CA LYS A 118 -24.46 15.96 14.92
C LYS A 118 -25.66 16.84 15.06
N LEU A 119 -26.75 16.26 15.55
CA LEU A 119 -27.99 16.97 15.90
C LEU A 119 -28.18 16.97 17.43
N ASP A 120 -28.10 18.10 18.04
CA ASP A 120 -28.49 18.31 19.45
C ASP A 120 -30.01 18.50 19.52
N ILE A 121 -30.72 17.39 19.88
CA ILE A 121 -32.20 17.36 19.94
C ILE A 121 -32.68 18.14 21.13
N THR A 122 -32.01 17.98 22.27
CA THR A 122 -32.19 18.74 23.51
C THR A 122 -30.82 19.00 24.12
N ASP A 123 -30.74 19.74 25.23
CA ASP A 123 -29.51 20.03 25.96
C ASP A 123 -28.86 18.76 26.56
N TRP A 124 -29.60 17.67 26.66
CA TRP A 124 -29.16 16.39 27.24
C TRP A 124 -29.25 15.21 26.27
N MET A 125 -29.67 15.40 25.02
CA MET A 125 -29.81 14.33 24.03
C MET A 125 -29.32 14.78 22.66
N SER A 126 -28.41 13.98 22.08
CA SER A 126 -27.90 14.22 20.73
C SER A 126 -27.91 12.95 19.88
N LEU A 127 -28.05 13.14 18.58
CA LEU A 127 -27.93 12.10 17.55
C LEU A 127 -26.77 12.44 16.65
N THR A 128 -25.83 11.49 16.51
CA THR A 128 -24.68 11.65 15.63
C THR A 128 -24.70 10.58 14.55
N GLY A 129 -24.64 11.01 13.29
CA GLY A 129 -24.44 10.12 12.16
C GLY A 129 -23.04 10.33 11.56
N ARG A 130 -22.32 9.25 11.25
CA ARG A 130 -21.00 9.31 10.62
C ARG A 130 -20.96 8.41 9.40
N ILE A 131 -20.30 8.88 8.36
CA ILE A 131 -19.94 8.09 7.19
C ILE A 131 -18.47 8.35 6.86
N ARG A 132 -17.75 7.29 6.54
CA ARG A 132 -16.37 7.37 6.11
C ARG A 132 -16.15 6.39 4.97
N THR A 133 -15.48 6.84 3.92
CA THR A 133 -14.98 5.95 2.87
C THR A 133 -13.47 6.13 2.71
N ASP A 134 -12.79 5.03 2.46
CA ASP A 134 -11.34 4.99 2.25
C ASP A 134 -11.06 4.06 1.07
N ASN A 135 -10.53 4.62 -0.01
CA ASN A 135 -10.29 3.90 -1.25
C ASN A 135 -8.84 4.05 -1.66
N ALA A 136 -8.19 2.94 -1.95
CA ALA A 136 -6.81 2.91 -2.41
C ALA A 136 -6.67 2.05 -3.66
N THR A 137 -5.88 2.54 -4.61
CA THR A 137 -5.42 1.76 -5.77
C THR A 137 -3.91 1.72 -5.75
N ILE A 138 -3.35 0.52 -5.78
CA ILE A 138 -1.92 0.25 -5.73
C ILE A 138 -1.55 -0.52 -6.99
N ASN A 139 -0.69 0.08 -7.82
CA ASN A 139 -0.12 -0.57 -9.00
C ASN A 139 1.33 -0.90 -8.72
N TYR A 140 1.64 -2.18 -8.66
CA TYR A 140 2.98 -2.68 -8.45
C TYR A 140 3.50 -3.36 -9.71
N THR A 141 4.70 -2.96 -10.15
CA THR A 141 5.40 -3.60 -11.27
C THR A 141 6.79 -4.01 -10.85
N ARG A 142 7.21 -5.20 -11.31
CA ARG A 142 8.58 -5.68 -11.20
C ARG A 142 9.09 -6.05 -12.58
N LYS A 143 10.23 -5.50 -12.96
CA LYS A 143 10.89 -5.74 -14.23
C LYS A 143 12.29 -6.23 -13.95
N LEU A 144 12.57 -7.49 -14.23
CA LEU A 144 13.89 -8.08 -14.12
C LEU A 144 14.44 -8.24 -15.53
N SER A 145 15.56 -7.57 -15.81
CA SER A 145 16.15 -7.57 -17.16
C SER A 145 16.75 -8.91 -17.53
N ALA A 146 16.90 -9.14 -18.82
CA ALA A 146 17.70 -10.24 -19.35
C ALA A 146 19.10 -10.23 -18.72
N SER A 147 19.67 -11.40 -18.43
CA SER A 147 20.92 -11.58 -17.65
C SER A 147 20.81 -11.41 -16.13
N THR A 148 19.63 -11.12 -15.60
CA THR A 148 19.37 -11.27 -14.15
C THR A 148 19.45 -12.74 -13.74
N ASN A 149 19.78 -13.01 -12.48
CA ASN A 149 19.92 -14.34 -11.91
C ASN A 149 18.78 -15.29 -12.34
N THR A 150 19.15 -16.46 -12.84
CA THR A 150 18.24 -17.46 -13.41
C THR A 150 17.24 -18.04 -12.40
N LEU A 151 17.45 -17.83 -11.10
CA LEU A 151 16.47 -18.16 -10.07
C LEU A 151 15.21 -17.28 -10.16
N PHE A 152 15.30 -16.08 -10.73
CA PHE A 152 14.24 -15.08 -10.74
C PHE A 152 13.77 -14.65 -12.12
N ALA A 153 14.54 -14.95 -13.15
CA ALA A 153 14.25 -14.54 -14.52
C ALA A 153 14.70 -15.58 -15.54
N SER A 154 14.03 -15.64 -16.69
CA SER A 154 14.55 -16.34 -17.85
C SER A 154 15.73 -15.58 -18.47
N LYS A 155 16.38 -16.17 -19.48
CA LYS A 155 17.39 -15.46 -20.27
C LYS A 155 16.90 -14.18 -20.95
N TYR A 156 15.59 -13.98 -21.05
CA TYR A 156 14.96 -12.78 -21.63
C TYR A 156 14.45 -11.78 -20.58
N GLY A 157 14.45 -12.19 -19.30
CA GLY A 157 13.94 -11.40 -18.19
C GLY A 157 12.68 -11.96 -17.54
N SER A 158 12.12 -11.22 -16.60
CA SER A 158 10.87 -11.54 -15.92
C SER A 158 10.02 -10.27 -15.73
N TYR A 159 8.71 -10.42 -15.77
CA TYR A 159 7.77 -9.33 -15.59
C TYR A 159 6.64 -9.70 -14.64
N LEU A 160 6.38 -8.80 -13.69
CA LEU A 160 5.23 -8.85 -12.81
C LEU A 160 4.48 -7.52 -12.89
N ASN A 161 3.17 -7.61 -13.00
CA ASN A 161 2.27 -6.47 -12.88
C ASN A 161 1.08 -6.89 -12.00
N ARG A 162 0.82 -6.13 -10.93
CA ARG A 162 -0.30 -6.36 -10.02
C ARG A 162 -1.00 -5.04 -9.72
N THR A 163 -2.31 -5.08 -9.76
CA THR A 163 -3.17 -3.98 -9.31
C THR A 163 -3.97 -4.47 -8.11
N MET A 164 -3.85 -3.75 -7.03
CA MET A 164 -4.64 -3.98 -5.81
C MET A 164 -5.56 -2.78 -5.59
N THR A 165 -6.84 -3.05 -5.39
CA THR A 165 -7.83 -2.04 -5.00
C THR A 165 -8.38 -2.40 -3.61
N HIS A 166 -8.46 -1.41 -2.77
CA HIS A 166 -9.05 -1.49 -1.43
C HIS A 166 -10.14 -0.45 -1.32
N ASN A 167 -11.36 -0.87 -1.00
CA ASN A 167 -12.51 0.00 -0.82
C ASN A 167 -13.14 -0.32 0.52
N ASN A 168 -13.09 0.64 1.43
CA ASN A 168 -13.69 0.54 2.75
C ASN A 168 -14.78 1.61 2.90
N LEU A 169 -15.97 1.19 3.28
CA LEU A 169 -17.08 2.06 3.64
C LEU A 169 -17.48 1.75 5.08
N TYR A 170 -17.52 2.78 5.91
CA TYR A 170 -17.98 2.71 7.29
C TYR A 170 -19.10 3.73 7.50
N GLY A 171 -20.15 3.31 8.17
CA GLY A 171 -21.24 4.19 8.61
C GLY A 171 -21.70 3.83 10.01
N ASP A 172 -22.06 4.82 10.80
CA ASP A 172 -22.67 4.59 12.11
C ASP A 172 -23.64 5.69 12.50
N VAL A 173 -24.55 5.33 13.39
CA VAL A 173 -25.48 6.24 14.07
C VAL A 173 -25.35 6.01 15.56
N LEU A 174 -25.27 7.09 16.33
CA LEU A 174 -25.10 7.10 17.77
C LEU A 174 -26.11 8.06 18.42
N LEU A 175 -26.98 7.53 19.24
CA LEU A 175 -27.83 8.30 20.16
C LEU A 175 -27.09 8.43 21.50
N SER A 176 -26.88 9.64 21.97
CA SER A 176 -26.24 9.95 23.25
C SER A 176 -27.23 10.72 24.16
N ILE A 177 -27.35 10.23 25.39
CA ILE A 177 -28.15 10.85 26.46
C ILE A 177 -27.20 11.13 27.62
N ASP A 178 -27.16 12.40 28.07
CA ASP A 178 -26.39 12.82 29.24
C ASP A 178 -27.28 13.71 30.07
N LYS A 179 -27.85 13.18 31.15
CA LYS A 179 -28.83 13.87 31.96
C LYS A 179 -28.55 13.74 33.44
N SER A 180 -28.61 14.86 34.13
CA SER A 180 -28.53 14.92 35.58
C SER A 180 -29.94 15.13 36.16
N PHE A 181 -30.19 14.53 37.29
CA PHE A 181 -31.45 14.55 38.03
C PHE A 181 -31.20 14.96 39.50
N PHE A 182 -32.23 15.50 40.16
CA PHE A 182 -32.21 15.82 41.61
C PHE A 182 -31.02 16.71 42.01
N ASP A 183 -30.93 17.89 41.42
CA ASP A 183 -29.85 18.87 41.66
C ASP A 183 -28.44 18.26 41.50
N ASN A 184 -28.27 17.46 40.46
CA ASN A 184 -27.02 16.72 40.17
C ASN A 184 -26.67 15.61 41.20
N ALA A 185 -27.60 15.17 42.01
CA ALA A 185 -27.37 14.05 42.90
C ALA A 185 -27.29 12.71 42.16
N PHE A 186 -27.89 12.60 40.99
CA PHE A 186 -27.87 11.43 40.13
C PHE A 186 -27.57 11.86 38.68
N SER A 187 -26.66 11.17 38.01
CA SER A 187 -26.34 11.38 36.58
C SER A 187 -26.47 10.08 35.79
N LEU A 188 -27.03 10.19 34.61
CA LEU A 188 -27.18 9.11 33.64
C LEU A 188 -26.48 9.51 32.35
N GLN A 189 -25.47 8.70 31.93
CA GLN A 189 -24.95 8.76 30.58
C GLN A 189 -25.32 7.45 29.89
N PHE A 190 -26.01 7.54 28.76
CA PHE A 190 -26.44 6.40 27.97
C PHE A 190 -26.13 6.62 26.51
N ASN A 191 -25.49 5.66 25.87
CA ASN A 191 -25.24 5.66 24.44
C ASN A 191 -25.79 4.40 23.80
N LEU A 192 -26.51 4.56 22.70
CA LEU A 192 -27.00 3.47 21.87
C LEU A 192 -26.53 3.73 20.44
N GLY A 193 -25.85 2.77 19.85
CA GLY A 193 -25.31 2.91 18.51
C GLY A 193 -25.49 1.68 17.64
N ALA A 194 -25.50 1.92 16.33
CA ALA A 194 -25.42 0.89 15.31
C ALA A 194 -24.41 1.28 14.27
N SER A 195 -23.63 0.32 13.76
CA SER A 195 -22.62 0.56 12.74
C SER A 195 -22.64 -0.52 11.66
N ILE A 196 -22.19 -0.13 10.48
CA ILE A 196 -21.93 -1.02 9.35
C ILE A 196 -20.55 -0.70 8.78
N MET A 197 -19.78 -1.74 8.46
CA MET A 197 -18.54 -1.66 7.71
C MET A 197 -18.62 -2.63 6.54
N ASP A 198 -18.25 -2.15 5.35
CA ASP A 198 -18.13 -2.93 4.12
C ASP A 198 -16.70 -2.75 3.60
N ASP A 199 -15.95 -3.85 3.52
CA ASP A 199 -14.56 -3.87 3.10
C ASP A 199 -14.38 -4.79 1.89
N LYS A 200 -13.91 -4.22 0.78
CA LYS A 200 -13.67 -4.92 -0.49
C LYS A 200 -12.24 -4.78 -0.90
N ASN A 201 -11.56 -5.91 -1.04
CA ASN A 201 -10.20 -6.00 -1.50
C ASN A 201 -10.16 -6.84 -2.79
N GLN A 202 -9.54 -6.28 -3.83
CA GLN A 202 -9.34 -6.97 -5.10
C GLN A 202 -7.88 -6.91 -5.48
N LEU A 203 -7.32 -8.05 -5.84
CA LEU A 203 -5.98 -8.19 -6.41
C LEU A 203 -6.11 -8.83 -7.78
N THR A 204 -5.59 -8.16 -8.80
CA THR A 204 -5.50 -8.69 -10.15
C THR A 204 -4.10 -8.49 -10.69
N GLY A 205 -3.61 -9.43 -11.49
CA GLY A 205 -2.31 -9.27 -12.09
C GLY A 205 -1.78 -10.52 -12.76
N TYR A 206 -0.54 -10.44 -13.11
CA TYR A 206 0.21 -11.54 -13.71
C TYR A 206 1.69 -11.42 -13.39
N GLU A 207 2.35 -12.56 -13.35
CA GLU A 207 3.79 -12.70 -13.17
C GLU A 207 4.27 -13.81 -14.09
N GLY A 208 5.46 -13.66 -14.67
CA GLY A 208 6.05 -14.73 -15.45
C GLY A 208 7.38 -14.36 -16.10
N TYR A 209 8.02 -15.37 -16.64
CA TYR A 209 9.25 -15.24 -17.38
C TYR A 209 8.98 -14.77 -18.80
N LEU A 210 9.85 -13.89 -19.31
CA LEU A 210 9.75 -13.44 -20.69
C LEU A 210 10.18 -14.53 -21.68
N ALA A 211 9.47 -14.64 -22.82
CA ALA A 211 9.61 -15.74 -23.76
C ALA A 211 10.54 -15.47 -24.95
N GLY A 212 10.26 -14.42 -25.72
CA GLY A 212 10.87 -14.28 -27.06
C GLY A 212 11.74 -13.04 -27.23
N ILE A 213 11.31 -11.92 -26.67
CA ILE A 213 11.96 -10.63 -26.88
C ILE A 213 12.55 -10.16 -25.55
N PRO A 214 13.89 -10.04 -25.46
CA PRO A 214 14.55 -9.57 -24.24
C PRO A 214 14.04 -8.21 -23.79
N ASN A 215 13.82 -8.05 -22.48
CA ASN A 215 13.44 -6.79 -21.85
C ASN A 215 12.14 -6.16 -22.37
N LYS A 216 11.32 -6.89 -23.12
CA LYS A 216 9.98 -6.44 -23.53
C LYS A 216 8.96 -6.82 -22.44
N PHE A 217 8.77 -5.93 -21.48
CA PHE A 217 7.93 -6.14 -20.30
C PHE A 217 6.45 -5.93 -20.64
N THR A 218 5.84 -6.92 -21.27
CA THR A 218 4.41 -6.95 -21.63
C THR A 218 3.84 -8.34 -21.37
N TYR A 219 2.54 -8.42 -21.10
CA TYR A 219 1.85 -9.69 -20.91
C TYR A 219 2.05 -10.68 -22.08
N ASN A 220 1.94 -10.18 -23.31
CA ASN A 220 2.07 -11.01 -24.51
C ASN A 220 3.51 -11.59 -24.73
N ASN A 221 4.49 -11.14 -23.97
CA ASN A 221 5.85 -11.67 -24.02
C ASN A 221 6.16 -12.59 -22.83
N ILE A 222 5.17 -12.91 -22.00
CA ILE A 222 5.32 -13.89 -20.92
C ILE A 222 5.14 -15.30 -21.51
N ILE A 223 5.93 -16.25 -21.05
CA ILE A 223 5.78 -17.67 -21.37
C ILE A 223 4.40 -18.12 -20.86
N SER A 224 3.58 -18.67 -21.74
CA SER A 224 2.22 -19.14 -21.40
C SER A 224 2.18 -20.53 -20.74
N ASP A 225 3.32 -21.02 -20.28
CA ASP A 225 3.41 -22.27 -19.53
C ASP A 225 3.00 -22.04 -18.08
N ASN A 226 2.04 -22.82 -17.59
CA ASN A 226 1.49 -22.74 -16.22
C ASN A 226 2.56 -22.93 -15.13
N SER A 227 3.71 -23.50 -15.44
CA SER A 227 4.83 -23.64 -14.48
C SER A 227 5.63 -22.33 -14.30
N GLN A 228 5.51 -21.38 -15.21
CA GLN A 228 6.31 -20.16 -15.25
C GLN A 228 5.51 -18.87 -15.42
N SER A 229 4.19 -18.96 -15.51
CA SER A 229 3.28 -17.81 -15.57
C SER A 229 2.16 -17.96 -14.55
N PHE A 230 1.97 -16.94 -13.75
CA PHE A 230 1.04 -16.96 -12.63
C PHE A 230 0.05 -15.79 -12.76
N PRO A 231 -1.12 -16.00 -13.41
CA PRO A 231 -2.21 -15.04 -13.30
C PRO A 231 -2.71 -15.04 -11.86
N THR A 232 -2.97 -13.86 -11.32
CA THR A 232 -3.48 -13.69 -9.97
C THR A 232 -4.79 -12.93 -10.03
N GLN A 233 -5.82 -13.50 -9.41
CA GLN A 233 -7.09 -12.82 -9.18
C GLN A 233 -7.63 -13.27 -7.83
N GLU A 234 -7.71 -12.32 -6.90
CA GLU A 234 -8.23 -12.55 -5.55
C GLU A 234 -9.24 -11.46 -5.23
N ASN A 235 -10.38 -11.84 -4.67
CA ASN A 235 -11.42 -10.93 -4.26
C ASN A 235 -11.85 -11.30 -2.84
N TYR A 236 -11.80 -10.34 -1.94
CA TYR A 236 -12.28 -10.47 -0.57
C TYR A 236 -13.35 -9.42 -0.33
N HIS A 237 -14.44 -9.83 0.30
CA HIS A 237 -15.51 -8.93 0.69
C HIS A 237 -16.00 -9.30 2.08
N ASP A 238 -15.78 -8.41 3.02
CA ASP A 238 -16.20 -8.54 4.40
C ASP A 238 -17.21 -7.47 4.75
N GLN A 239 -18.30 -7.86 5.41
CA GLN A 239 -19.29 -6.94 5.93
C GLN A 239 -19.50 -7.20 7.41
N ILE A 240 -19.40 -6.16 8.22
CA ILE A 240 -19.61 -6.20 9.65
C ILE A 240 -20.75 -5.26 10.02
N GLN A 241 -21.72 -5.78 10.76
CA GLN A 241 -22.81 -4.99 11.34
C GLN A 241 -22.78 -5.16 12.85
N ALA A 242 -22.92 -4.07 13.59
CA ALA A 242 -22.90 -4.10 15.04
C ALA A 242 -23.96 -3.16 15.62
N VAL A 243 -24.55 -3.59 16.74
CA VAL A 243 -25.35 -2.75 17.63
C VAL A 243 -24.69 -2.78 19.00
N TYR A 244 -24.56 -1.64 19.62
CA TYR A 244 -23.90 -1.50 20.91
C TYR A 244 -24.59 -0.49 21.81
N ALA A 245 -24.51 -0.71 23.10
CA ALA A 245 -25.02 0.21 24.11
C ALA A 245 -24.03 0.32 25.27
N THR A 246 -23.91 1.52 25.81
CA THR A 246 -23.16 1.79 27.04
C THR A 246 -24.00 2.60 28.00
N MET A 247 -23.90 2.30 29.29
CA MET A 247 -24.60 3.04 30.35
C MET A 247 -23.65 3.30 31.50
N GLN A 248 -23.63 4.52 31.97
CA GLN A 248 -22.94 4.95 33.17
C GLN A 248 -23.91 5.68 34.10
N LEU A 249 -23.93 5.25 35.35
CA LEU A 249 -24.70 5.86 36.40
C LEU A 249 -23.77 6.50 37.44
N GLY A 250 -24.01 7.73 37.78
CA GLY A 250 -23.28 8.42 38.83
C GLY A 250 -24.19 8.83 39.98
N TRP A 251 -23.71 8.68 41.22
CA TRP A 251 -24.39 9.14 42.43
C TRP A 251 -23.46 10.05 43.23
N ARG A 252 -23.99 11.18 43.72
CA ARG A 252 -23.22 12.19 44.46
C ARG A 252 -22.94 11.74 45.91
N GLY A 253 -22.35 10.65 46.11
CA GLY A 253 -22.04 10.07 47.42
C GLY A 253 -21.05 8.90 47.34
N MET A 254 -20.55 8.63 46.15
CA MET A 254 -19.51 7.67 45.90
C MET A 254 -18.36 8.32 45.20
#